data_702f73a3bf8bcec290c7e19cfee0761f
#
_entry.id   702f73a3bf8bcec290c7e19cfee0761f
#
_cell.length_a   1.000
_cell.length_b   1.000
_cell.length_c   1.000
_cell.angle_alpha   90.00
_cell.angle_beta   90.00
_cell.angle_gamma   90.00
#
_symmetry.space_group_name_H-M   'P 1'
#
loop_
_entity.id
_entity.type
_entity.pdbx_description
1 polymer ?
#
loop_
_entity_poly.entity_id
_entity_poly.type
_entity_poly.pdbx_seq_one_letter_code
_entity_poly.pdbx_strand_id
1 'polypeptide(L)'
;MTKAHRDYHPAHFRRAEQRRLKAAPQTVKIPRSADHLELEFGNQQVKLTNLKKLFWPELKITKRDLIQYYADVSSVLLPHLKDRAMVMKRYPNGAAGDFFFMKQAPSPRPSWIDICAIEHGSGNIVNFPVIQDLPSLLWVINLGCIDLNQWYARCDDVDRPDYLHFDLDPVPGATFENVLETALAVREAVESLKMPCYAKTTGSKGVHIYVPIVRGPTQKQVWTIAKEIALVLASENPGLITAVYKVAKRPKGRVLVDYNQNAWGRTLASVYSVRPTPKATVSIPVTWEEIEKGIRIDDFRLDNVRKRIKKLGDLWKPLASERKRFQLEPYLK
;
A
#
# COMPACT_ATOMS: atom_id res chain seq x y z
N MET A 1 -8.39 3.39 30.80
CA MET A 1 -7.53 4.57 31.06
C MET A 1 -6.13 4.20 30.66
N THR A 2 -5.68 4.63 29.48
CA THR A 2 -4.42 4.24 28.86
C THR A 2 -3.43 5.41 28.94
N LYS A 3 -2.49 5.29 29.87
CA LYS A 3 -1.28 6.12 29.90
C LYS A 3 -0.26 5.45 28.98
N ALA A 4 -0.11 5.87 27.73
CA ALA A 4 1.01 5.48 26.88
C ALA A 4 1.10 6.39 25.63
N HIS A 5 1.46 7.66 25.83
CA HIS A 5 1.76 8.57 24.70
C HIS A 5 2.91 9.52 25.04
N ARG A 6 3.99 9.07 25.73
CA ARG A 6 4.99 10.05 26.20
C ARG A 6 6.41 9.88 25.70
N ASP A 7 6.79 8.89 24.92
CA ASP A 7 8.21 8.72 24.53
C ASP A 7 8.48 8.66 23.02
N TYR A 8 7.65 9.37 22.21
CA TYR A 8 7.96 9.58 20.81
C TYR A 8 8.81 10.85 20.67
N HIS A 9 10.12 10.70 20.42
CA HIS A 9 11.03 11.83 20.22
C HIS A 9 10.92 12.39 18.80
N PRO A 10 10.28 13.55 18.59
CA PRO A 10 10.18 14.20 17.28
C PRO A 10 11.54 14.61 16.67
N ALA A 11 12.60 14.66 17.50
CA ALA A 11 13.91 15.14 17.11
C ALA A 11 14.64 14.26 16.08
N HIS A 12 14.45 12.94 16.09
CA HIS A 12 15.03 12.04 15.08
C HIS A 12 14.37 12.15 13.72
N PHE A 13 13.08 12.43 13.67
CA PHE A 13 12.31 12.59 12.45
C PHE A 13 12.65 13.87 11.69
N ARG A 14 12.84 15.00 12.39
CA ARG A 14 13.17 16.31 11.78
C ARG A 14 14.57 16.35 11.14
N ARG A 15 15.55 15.61 11.66
CA ARG A 15 16.90 15.55 11.05
C ARG A 15 16.91 14.86 9.69
N ALA A 16 16.07 13.88 9.48
CA ALA A 16 15.93 13.20 8.20
C ALA A 16 15.31 14.12 7.14
N GLU A 17 14.34 14.96 7.50
CA GLU A 17 13.65 15.87 6.60
C GLU A 17 14.59 16.93 5.98
N GLN A 18 15.49 17.51 6.75
CA GLN A 18 16.45 18.50 6.25
C GLN A 18 17.48 17.93 5.26
N ARG A 19 17.79 16.63 5.31
CA ARG A 19 18.72 15.97 4.38
C ARG A 19 18.11 15.61 3.04
N ARG A 20 16.79 15.48 2.94
CA ARG A 20 16.06 14.92 1.77
C ARG A 20 15.70 15.90 0.66
N LEU A 21 15.68 17.18 0.94
CA LEU A 21 15.25 18.20 -0.02
C LEU A 21 16.24 18.45 -1.18
N LYS A 22 17.37 17.74 -1.24
CA LYS A 22 18.47 18.03 -2.20
C LYS A 22 18.87 16.89 -3.15
N ALA A 23 18.25 15.71 -3.11
CA ALA A 23 18.60 14.62 -4.03
C ALA A 23 17.67 14.59 -5.24
N ALA A 24 18.20 14.92 -6.42
CA ALA A 24 17.52 14.68 -7.69
C ALA A 24 17.20 13.17 -7.85
N PRO A 25 16.10 12.80 -8.56
CA PRO A 25 15.78 11.40 -8.79
C PRO A 25 16.93 10.71 -9.54
N GLN A 26 17.64 9.83 -8.85
CA GLN A 26 18.74 9.07 -9.44
C GLN A 26 18.15 7.91 -10.25
N THR A 27 18.42 7.88 -11.54
CA THR A 27 18.09 6.73 -12.39
C THR A 27 19.09 5.62 -12.13
N VAL A 28 18.64 4.52 -11.55
CA VAL A 28 19.46 3.33 -11.29
C VAL A 28 19.25 2.32 -12.40
N LYS A 29 20.34 1.84 -13.00
CA LYS A 29 20.34 0.71 -13.94
C LYS A 29 21.12 -0.45 -13.34
N ILE A 30 20.46 -1.58 -13.12
CA ILE A 30 21.07 -2.80 -12.61
C ILE A 30 21.49 -3.68 -13.78
N PRO A 31 22.79 -3.97 -14.00
CA PRO A 31 23.26 -4.79 -15.10
C PRO A 31 22.65 -6.20 -15.08
N ARG A 32 22.31 -6.73 -16.25
CA ARG A 32 21.75 -8.09 -16.35
C ARG A 32 22.77 -9.18 -16.02
N SER A 33 24.05 -8.90 -16.23
CA SER A 33 25.17 -9.82 -15.94
C SER A 33 25.45 -9.97 -14.45
N ALA A 34 25.10 -8.96 -13.62
CA ALA A 34 25.40 -8.96 -12.20
C ALA A 34 24.55 -9.97 -11.42
N ASP A 35 25.20 -10.71 -10.51
CA ASP A 35 24.50 -11.50 -9.48
C ASP A 35 24.56 -10.81 -8.13
N HIS A 36 25.63 -10.05 -7.88
CA HIS A 36 25.80 -9.18 -6.73
C HIS A 36 26.19 -7.79 -7.23
N LEU A 37 25.70 -6.75 -6.58
CA LEU A 37 25.97 -5.37 -6.93
C LEU A 37 25.93 -4.50 -5.68
N GLU A 38 26.85 -3.58 -5.57
CA GLU A 38 26.87 -2.55 -4.55
C GLU A 38 26.55 -1.20 -5.19
N LEU A 39 25.56 -0.50 -4.65
CA LEU A 39 25.11 0.81 -5.11
C LEU A 39 25.40 1.85 -4.05
N GLU A 40 25.95 2.98 -4.46
CA GLU A 40 26.27 4.10 -3.59
C GLU A 40 25.29 5.27 -3.84
N PHE A 41 24.74 5.82 -2.76
CA PHE A 41 23.81 6.94 -2.75
C PHE A 41 24.28 7.98 -1.71
N GLY A 42 25.31 8.75 -2.05
CA GLY A 42 25.98 9.62 -1.09
C GLY A 42 26.64 8.79 0.03
N ASN A 43 26.17 8.94 1.25
CA ASN A 43 26.68 8.19 2.42
C ASN A 43 25.92 6.87 2.69
N GLN A 44 24.99 6.48 1.84
CA GLN A 44 24.22 5.24 1.96
C GLN A 44 24.71 4.22 0.94
N GLN A 45 24.97 3.01 1.40
CA GLN A 45 25.43 1.90 0.56
C GLN A 45 24.42 0.76 0.60
N VAL A 46 23.98 0.29 -0.57
CA VAL A 46 23.01 -0.80 -0.71
C VAL A 46 23.65 -1.99 -1.40
N LYS A 47 23.80 -3.10 -0.69
CA LYS A 47 24.24 -4.38 -1.24
C LYS A 47 23.08 -5.17 -1.79
N LEU A 48 23.06 -5.39 -3.10
CA LEU A 48 22.10 -6.24 -3.79
C LEU A 48 22.70 -7.61 -4.04
N THR A 49 21.95 -8.68 -3.75
CA THR A 49 22.46 -10.05 -3.77
C THR A 49 21.50 -11.00 -4.48
N ASN A 50 22.04 -12.08 -5.05
CA ASN A 50 21.28 -13.14 -5.73
C ASN A 50 20.35 -12.57 -6.82
N LEU A 51 20.87 -11.65 -7.61
CA LEU A 51 20.10 -10.89 -8.62
C LEU A 51 19.58 -11.79 -9.75
N LYS A 52 20.30 -12.89 -10.04
CA LYS A 52 19.92 -13.89 -11.05
C LYS A 52 18.86 -14.87 -10.57
N LYS A 53 18.55 -14.90 -9.26
CA LYS A 53 17.52 -15.80 -8.71
C LYS A 53 16.17 -15.55 -9.39
N LEU A 54 15.56 -16.61 -9.92
CA LEU A 54 14.23 -16.53 -10.52
C LEU A 54 13.18 -16.34 -9.43
N PHE A 55 12.42 -15.26 -9.55
CA PHE A 55 11.29 -14.96 -8.66
C PHE A 55 9.96 -15.40 -9.29
N TRP A 56 9.86 -15.38 -10.62
CA TRP A 56 8.77 -16.00 -11.39
C TRP A 56 9.41 -16.84 -12.50
N PRO A 57 9.66 -18.14 -12.24
CA PRO A 57 10.34 -19.02 -13.23
C PRO A 57 9.64 -19.08 -14.58
N GLU A 58 8.31 -19.22 -14.59
CA GLU A 58 7.50 -19.31 -15.82
C GLU A 58 7.57 -18.05 -16.67
N LEU A 59 7.73 -16.89 -16.03
CA LEU A 59 7.87 -15.59 -16.70
C LEU A 59 9.33 -15.21 -16.96
N LYS A 60 10.28 -16.03 -16.48
CA LYS A 60 11.73 -15.74 -16.50
C LYS A 60 12.07 -14.40 -15.84
N ILE A 61 11.25 -13.96 -14.88
CA ILE A 61 11.48 -12.73 -14.10
C ILE A 61 12.40 -13.07 -12.93
N THR A 62 13.52 -12.35 -12.84
CA THR A 62 14.52 -12.50 -11.79
C THR A 62 14.30 -11.51 -10.64
N LYS A 63 15.00 -11.73 -9.53
CA LYS A 63 15.07 -10.76 -8.44
C LYS A 63 15.61 -9.40 -8.93
N ARG A 64 16.56 -9.41 -9.86
CA ARG A 64 17.07 -8.22 -10.53
C ARG A 64 15.94 -7.43 -11.20
N ASP A 65 15.05 -8.11 -11.93
CA ASP A 65 13.96 -7.45 -12.66
C ASP A 65 12.94 -6.83 -11.71
N LEU A 66 12.66 -7.49 -10.58
CA LEU A 66 11.83 -6.94 -9.51
C LEU A 66 12.47 -5.68 -8.90
N ILE A 67 13.77 -5.72 -8.56
CA ILE A 67 14.47 -4.56 -7.99
C ILE A 67 14.51 -3.41 -9.01
N GLN A 68 14.79 -3.72 -10.29
CA GLN A 68 14.79 -2.70 -11.36
C GLN A 68 13.41 -2.07 -11.53
N TYR A 69 12.33 -2.87 -11.46
CA TYR A 69 10.96 -2.34 -11.50
C TYR A 69 10.74 -1.31 -10.38
N TYR A 70 11.08 -1.64 -9.13
CA TYR A 70 10.89 -0.73 -8.01
C TYR A 70 11.79 0.51 -8.10
N ALA A 71 12.99 0.39 -8.64
CA ALA A 71 13.84 1.55 -8.95
C ALA A 71 13.18 2.47 -9.98
N ASP A 72 12.62 1.90 -11.05
CA ASP A 72 12.01 2.65 -12.15
C ASP A 72 10.72 3.39 -11.72
N VAL A 73 9.94 2.83 -10.78
CA VAL A 73 8.68 3.43 -10.31
C VAL A 73 8.85 4.21 -9.01
N SER A 74 10.05 4.31 -8.48
CA SER A 74 10.33 4.92 -7.17
C SER A 74 9.81 6.35 -7.05
N SER A 75 9.90 7.15 -8.11
CA SER A 75 9.45 8.55 -8.10
C SER A 75 7.95 8.72 -7.87
N VAL A 76 7.13 7.77 -8.31
CA VAL A 76 5.67 7.77 -8.09
C VAL A 76 5.27 6.96 -6.86
N LEU A 77 6.09 5.99 -6.43
CA LEU A 77 5.81 5.12 -5.28
C LEU A 77 6.19 5.78 -3.94
N LEU A 78 7.40 6.33 -3.83
CA LEU A 78 7.94 6.85 -2.56
C LEU A 78 7.07 7.90 -1.86
N PRO A 79 6.41 8.84 -2.57
CA PRO A 79 5.49 9.78 -1.91
C PRO A 79 4.39 9.12 -1.10
N HIS A 80 3.93 7.92 -1.50
CA HIS A 80 2.87 7.17 -0.83
C HIS A 80 3.37 6.32 0.34
N LEU A 81 4.68 6.02 0.38
CA LEU A 81 5.32 5.26 1.47
C LEU A 81 5.89 6.16 2.57
N LYS A 82 6.07 7.44 2.25
CA LYS A 82 6.77 8.38 3.11
C LYS A 82 6.17 8.42 4.52
N ASP A 83 7.06 8.30 5.52
CA ASP A 83 6.75 8.42 6.94
C ASP A 83 5.75 7.35 7.46
N ARG A 84 5.67 6.19 6.80
CA ARG A 84 4.76 5.11 7.18
C ARG A 84 5.51 3.86 7.58
N ALA A 85 5.06 3.22 8.66
CA ALA A 85 5.55 1.91 9.08
C ALA A 85 5.29 0.88 7.98
N MET A 86 6.31 0.09 7.62
CA MET A 86 6.22 -0.90 6.55
C MET A 86 6.12 -2.31 7.11
N VAL A 87 5.10 -3.05 6.70
CA VAL A 87 5.02 -4.50 6.85
C VAL A 87 5.51 -5.13 5.55
N MET A 88 6.65 -5.81 5.61
CA MET A 88 7.23 -6.52 4.48
C MET A 88 6.60 -7.89 4.35
N LYS A 89 6.02 -8.23 3.20
CA LYS A 89 5.66 -9.61 2.88
C LYS A 89 6.78 -10.21 2.03
N ARG A 90 7.60 -11.04 2.67
CA ARG A 90 8.85 -11.55 2.10
C ARG A 90 8.66 -12.93 1.48
N TYR A 91 9.26 -13.11 0.30
CA TYR A 91 9.26 -14.34 -0.49
C TYR A 91 10.73 -14.73 -0.81
N PRO A 92 11.46 -15.32 0.13
CA PRO A 92 12.89 -15.62 -0.07
C PRO A 92 13.15 -16.54 -1.28
N ASN A 93 12.16 -17.38 -1.60
CA ASN A 93 12.26 -18.37 -2.68
C ASN A 93 11.45 -18.02 -3.94
N GLY A 94 11.11 -16.72 -4.12
CA GLY A 94 10.32 -16.24 -5.25
C GLY A 94 8.81 -16.33 -5.00
N ALA A 95 8.02 -15.86 -5.96
CA ALA A 95 6.58 -15.61 -5.81
C ALA A 95 5.75 -16.86 -5.51
N ALA A 96 6.17 -18.03 -5.99
CA ALA A 96 5.50 -19.30 -5.75
C ALA A 96 5.97 -20.02 -4.47
N GLY A 97 7.02 -19.51 -3.81
CA GLY A 97 7.53 -20.07 -2.57
C GLY A 97 6.79 -19.59 -1.34
N ASP A 98 7.15 -20.18 -0.21
CA ASP A 98 6.63 -19.76 1.09
C ASP A 98 6.94 -18.30 1.39
N PHE A 99 6.00 -17.65 2.07
CA PHE A 99 6.14 -16.27 2.49
C PHE A 99 5.93 -16.11 3.99
N PHE A 100 6.45 -15.00 4.50
CA PHE A 100 6.16 -14.57 5.86
C PHE A 100 6.03 -13.05 5.95
N PHE A 101 5.23 -12.61 6.92
CA PHE A 101 5.15 -11.18 7.25
C PHE A 101 6.26 -10.80 8.22
N MET A 102 7.02 -9.77 7.86
CA MET A 102 8.05 -9.20 8.70
C MET A 102 7.68 -7.76 9.06
N LYS A 103 7.30 -7.59 10.31
CA LYS A 103 6.97 -6.27 10.91
C LYS A 103 8.21 -5.62 11.51
N GLN A 104 8.93 -6.40 12.32
CA GLN A 104 10.18 -5.98 12.94
C GLN A 104 11.28 -5.80 11.88
N ALA A 105 11.93 -4.66 11.86
CA ALA A 105 13.12 -4.46 11.04
C ALA A 105 14.21 -5.47 11.43
N PRO A 106 14.90 -6.10 10.48
CA PRO A 106 15.95 -7.08 10.78
C PRO A 106 17.13 -6.42 11.50
N SER A 107 17.85 -7.24 12.29
CA SER A 107 19.09 -6.86 12.92
C SER A 107 20.18 -7.86 12.49
N PRO A 108 21.38 -7.41 12.05
CA PRO A 108 21.74 -6.00 11.86
C PRO A 108 21.03 -5.38 10.64
N ARG A 109 20.87 -4.07 10.66
CA ARG A 109 20.39 -3.27 9.53
C ARG A 109 21.30 -2.06 9.32
N PRO A 110 21.31 -1.46 8.12
CA PRO A 110 22.00 -0.20 7.90
C PRO A 110 21.45 0.90 8.83
N SER A 111 22.35 1.71 9.40
CA SER A 111 22.00 2.77 10.36
C SER A 111 21.12 3.89 9.75
N TRP A 112 21.13 4.01 8.42
CA TRP A 112 20.32 4.97 7.68
C TRP A 112 18.88 4.49 7.37
N ILE A 113 18.50 3.25 7.75
CA ILE A 113 17.11 2.80 7.69
C ILE A 113 16.36 3.36 8.89
N ASP A 114 15.42 4.25 8.62
CA ASP A 114 14.53 4.83 9.63
C ASP A 114 13.61 3.77 10.23
N ILE A 115 13.26 3.98 11.49
CA ILE A 115 12.43 3.06 12.28
C ILE A 115 11.23 3.80 12.84
N CYS A 116 10.07 3.17 12.74
CA CYS A 116 8.83 3.55 13.40
C CYS A 116 8.56 2.55 14.55
N ALA A 117 8.80 2.97 15.77
CA ALA A 117 8.50 2.16 16.95
C ALA A 117 7.00 2.28 17.30
N ILE A 118 6.28 1.17 17.27
CA ILE A 118 4.86 1.13 17.58
C ILE A 118 4.62 0.15 18.71
N GLU A 119 4.02 0.65 19.80
CA GLU A 119 3.57 -0.18 20.93
C GLU A 119 2.25 -0.86 20.56
N HIS A 120 2.20 -2.17 20.71
CA HIS A 120 0.98 -2.96 20.54
C HIS A 120 0.23 -3.11 21.87
N GLY A 121 -1.06 -3.43 21.79
CA GLY A 121 -1.90 -3.60 22.98
C GLY A 121 -1.42 -4.65 24.01
N SER A 122 -0.45 -5.49 23.62
CA SER A 122 0.26 -6.42 24.53
C SER A 122 1.41 -5.76 25.32
N GLY A 123 1.70 -4.46 25.08
CA GLY A 123 2.86 -3.76 25.63
C GLY A 123 4.16 -4.01 24.85
N ASN A 124 4.17 -4.87 23.84
CA ASN A 124 5.34 -5.12 23.02
C ASN A 124 5.55 -3.99 22.01
N ILE A 125 6.79 -3.47 21.93
CA ILE A 125 7.17 -2.49 20.93
C ILE A 125 7.73 -3.22 19.71
N VAL A 126 7.19 -2.91 18.52
CA VAL A 126 7.68 -3.40 17.23
C VAL A 126 8.30 -2.25 16.47
N ASN A 127 9.54 -2.43 16.05
CA ASN A 127 10.30 -1.44 15.28
C ASN A 127 10.14 -1.70 13.78
N PHE A 128 9.18 -1.06 13.16
CA PHE A 128 8.92 -1.20 11.73
C PHE A 128 9.94 -0.40 10.91
N PRO A 129 10.46 -0.93 9.78
CA PRO A 129 11.25 -0.12 8.86
C PRO A 129 10.36 0.92 8.19
N VAL A 130 10.93 2.08 7.87
CA VAL A 130 10.27 3.15 7.11
C VAL A 130 11.01 3.36 5.80
N ILE A 131 10.28 3.32 4.69
CA ILE A 131 10.84 3.52 3.36
C ILE A 131 10.70 5.00 3.00
N GLN A 132 11.80 5.71 2.96
CA GLN A 132 11.83 7.16 2.79
C GLN A 132 12.44 7.60 1.46
N ASP A 133 13.29 6.78 0.88
CA ASP A 133 14.12 7.09 -0.28
C ASP A 133 14.40 5.83 -1.10
N LEU A 134 15.06 6.02 -2.24
CA LEU A 134 15.39 4.91 -3.14
C LEU A 134 16.31 3.86 -2.48
N PRO A 135 17.37 4.21 -1.74
CA PRO A 135 18.19 3.21 -1.04
C PRO A 135 17.38 2.34 -0.09
N SER A 136 16.50 2.91 0.74
CA SER A 136 15.66 2.15 1.68
C SER A 136 14.65 1.25 0.96
N LEU A 137 14.10 1.71 -0.17
CA LEU A 137 13.23 0.89 -1.02
C LEU A 137 14.01 -0.31 -1.58
N LEU A 138 15.17 -0.08 -2.20
CA LEU A 138 15.99 -1.15 -2.78
C LEU A 138 16.46 -2.15 -1.73
N TRP A 139 16.81 -1.68 -0.53
CA TRP A 139 17.18 -2.56 0.58
C TRP A 139 16.03 -3.48 0.98
N VAL A 140 14.81 -2.95 1.14
CA VAL A 140 13.62 -3.75 1.46
C VAL A 140 13.34 -4.78 0.38
N ILE A 141 13.37 -4.39 -0.90
CA ILE A 141 13.13 -5.33 -2.01
C ILE A 141 14.22 -6.40 -2.08
N ASN A 142 15.48 -6.04 -1.81
CA ASN A 142 16.59 -7.01 -1.79
C ASN A 142 16.42 -8.08 -0.69
N LEU A 143 15.69 -7.80 0.39
CA LEU A 143 15.31 -8.80 1.40
C LEU A 143 14.27 -9.83 0.88
N GLY A 144 13.89 -9.76 -0.39
CA GLY A 144 12.87 -10.61 -1.00
C GLY A 144 11.43 -10.13 -0.72
N CYS A 145 11.25 -8.86 -0.38
CA CYS A 145 9.92 -8.28 -0.22
C CYS A 145 9.32 -8.03 -1.61
N ILE A 146 8.36 -8.86 -2.02
CA ILE A 146 7.59 -8.63 -3.26
C ILE A 146 6.47 -7.64 -2.99
N ASP A 147 5.77 -7.79 -1.88
CA ASP A 147 4.51 -7.13 -1.54
C ASP A 147 4.74 -6.15 -0.38
N LEU A 148 4.61 -4.86 -0.69
CA LEU A 148 4.78 -3.77 0.25
C LEU A 148 3.42 -3.44 0.90
N ASN A 149 3.36 -3.44 2.23
CA ASN A 149 2.12 -3.19 2.97
C ASN A 149 2.37 -2.13 4.06
N GLN A 150 2.13 -0.87 3.74
CA GLN A 150 2.33 0.22 4.70
C GLN A 150 1.09 0.48 5.58
N TRP A 151 1.33 1.10 6.72
CA TRP A 151 0.29 1.66 7.57
C TRP A 151 -0.38 2.88 6.93
N TYR A 152 -1.64 3.16 7.30
CA TYR A 152 -2.40 4.32 6.81
C TYR A 152 -2.04 5.61 7.53
N ALA A 153 -1.78 5.51 8.84
CA ALA A 153 -1.24 6.62 9.61
C ALA A 153 0.26 6.76 9.40
N ARG A 154 0.78 7.94 9.63
CA ARG A 154 2.22 8.22 9.60
C ARG A 154 2.83 7.98 10.98
N CYS A 155 4.15 7.79 11.01
CA CYS A 155 4.89 7.45 12.22
C CYS A 155 4.94 8.56 13.28
N ASP A 156 4.63 9.78 12.94
CA ASP A 156 4.53 10.93 13.87
C ASP A 156 3.28 10.83 14.76
N ASP A 157 2.19 10.22 14.27
CA ASP A 157 1.00 9.89 15.04
C ASP A 157 0.26 8.72 14.35
N VAL A 158 0.47 7.52 14.88
CA VAL A 158 -0.06 6.27 14.30
C VAL A 158 -1.55 6.05 14.55
N ASP A 159 -2.19 6.87 15.38
CA ASP A 159 -3.62 6.80 15.64
C ASP A 159 -4.44 7.77 14.76
N ARG A 160 -3.77 8.63 13.98
CA ARG A 160 -4.45 9.62 13.11
C ARG A 160 -4.13 9.39 11.66
N PRO A 161 -4.92 8.53 10.98
CA PRO A 161 -4.73 8.24 9.56
C PRO A 161 -5.04 9.46 8.70
N ASP A 162 -4.44 9.48 7.51
CA ASP A 162 -4.71 10.50 6.49
C ASP A 162 -5.52 9.95 5.30
N TYR A 163 -6.05 8.73 5.44
CA TYR A 163 -6.97 8.08 4.51
C TYR A 163 -8.10 7.39 5.23
N LEU A 164 -9.30 7.45 4.63
CA LEU A 164 -10.37 6.47 4.81
C LEU A 164 -10.38 5.61 3.55
N HIS A 165 -10.63 4.31 3.65
CA HIS A 165 -10.57 3.44 2.48
C HIS A 165 -11.53 2.25 2.60
N PHE A 166 -11.85 1.67 1.43
CA PHE A 166 -12.65 0.46 1.28
C PHE A 166 -11.84 -0.55 0.47
N ASP A 167 -11.77 -1.78 0.98
CA ASP A 167 -11.21 -2.93 0.27
C ASP A 167 -12.37 -3.76 -0.27
N LEU A 168 -12.45 -3.88 -1.59
CA LEU A 168 -13.53 -4.57 -2.29
C LEU A 168 -13.07 -5.95 -2.69
N ASP A 169 -13.50 -6.96 -1.93
CA ASP A 169 -13.14 -8.36 -2.14
C ASP A 169 -14.30 -9.21 -2.62
N PRO A 170 -14.16 -9.96 -3.74
CA PRO A 170 -15.20 -10.88 -4.17
C PRO A 170 -15.32 -12.07 -3.20
N VAL A 171 -16.53 -12.31 -2.69
CA VAL A 171 -16.87 -13.55 -1.99
C VAL A 171 -17.03 -14.67 -3.03
N PRO A 172 -16.77 -15.95 -2.70
CA PRO A 172 -16.93 -17.04 -3.66
C PRO A 172 -18.26 -16.97 -4.43
N GLY A 173 -18.17 -17.01 -5.76
CA GLY A 173 -19.30 -16.84 -6.69
C GLY A 173 -19.47 -15.43 -7.24
N ALA A 174 -18.81 -14.41 -6.69
CA ALA A 174 -18.76 -13.09 -7.33
C ALA A 174 -17.64 -13.03 -8.37
N THR A 175 -17.90 -12.29 -9.45
CA THR A 175 -16.93 -12.04 -10.53
C THR A 175 -16.18 -10.73 -10.31
N PHE A 176 -15.17 -10.46 -11.14
CA PHE A 176 -14.46 -9.17 -11.07
C PHE A 176 -15.33 -8.02 -11.59
N GLU A 177 -16.26 -8.29 -12.51
CA GLU A 177 -17.27 -7.33 -12.97
C GLU A 177 -18.15 -6.87 -11.80
N ASN A 178 -18.56 -7.78 -10.88
CA ASN A 178 -19.27 -7.40 -9.67
C ASN A 178 -18.42 -6.49 -8.76
N VAL A 179 -17.09 -6.69 -8.71
CA VAL A 179 -16.17 -5.79 -7.98
C VAL A 179 -16.16 -4.40 -8.61
N LEU A 180 -16.13 -4.30 -9.95
CA LEU A 180 -16.15 -3.01 -10.64
C LEU A 180 -17.50 -2.28 -10.43
N GLU A 181 -18.61 -2.99 -10.51
CA GLU A 181 -19.95 -2.46 -10.22
C GLU A 181 -20.05 -1.96 -8.76
N THR A 182 -19.52 -2.75 -7.81
CA THR A 182 -19.43 -2.31 -6.41
C THR A 182 -18.55 -1.07 -6.25
N ALA A 183 -17.44 -0.96 -7.00
CA ALA A 183 -16.57 0.21 -6.94
C ALA A 183 -17.29 1.48 -7.40
N LEU A 184 -18.15 1.39 -8.42
CA LEU A 184 -18.98 2.51 -8.87
C LEU A 184 -20.03 2.89 -7.84
N ALA A 185 -20.69 1.93 -7.18
CA ALA A 185 -21.62 2.19 -6.09
C ALA A 185 -20.95 2.87 -4.89
N VAL A 186 -19.73 2.42 -4.50
CA VAL A 186 -18.93 3.08 -3.45
C VAL A 186 -18.56 4.50 -3.87
N ARG A 187 -18.15 4.71 -5.13
CA ARG A 187 -17.86 6.05 -5.65
C ARG A 187 -19.06 6.97 -5.50
N GLU A 188 -20.23 6.56 -5.99
CA GLU A 188 -21.47 7.33 -5.91
C GLU A 188 -21.79 7.72 -4.46
N ALA A 189 -21.74 6.76 -3.55
CA ALA A 189 -22.02 7.00 -2.12
C ALA A 189 -21.05 8.02 -1.51
N VAL A 190 -19.74 7.90 -1.73
CA VAL A 190 -18.76 8.84 -1.13
C VAL A 190 -18.78 10.20 -1.82
N GLU A 191 -18.99 10.27 -3.14
CA GLU A 191 -19.13 11.55 -3.88
C GLU A 191 -20.42 12.30 -3.50
N SER A 192 -21.51 11.59 -3.15
CA SER A 192 -22.73 12.23 -2.62
C SER A 192 -22.47 12.98 -1.31
N LEU A 193 -21.53 12.48 -0.51
CA LEU A 193 -21.02 13.13 0.71
C LEU A 193 -19.95 14.20 0.41
N LYS A 194 -19.69 14.53 -0.86
CA LYS A 194 -18.63 15.45 -1.33
C LYS A 194 -17.21 14.99 -0.99
N MET A 195 -17.00 13.71 -0.77
CA MET A 195 -15.68 13.13 -0.51
C MET A 195 -14.97 12.84 -1.83
N PRO A 196 -13.78 13.38 -2.08
CA PRO A 196 -12.97 12.96 -3.25
C PRO A 196 -12.48 11.53 -3.06
N CYS A 197 -12.58 10.69 -4.07
CA CYS A 197 -12.14 9.32 -3.97
C CYS A 197 -11.32 8.86 -5.18
N TYR A 198 -10.40 7.92 -4.93
CA TYR A 198 -9.43 7.43 -5.90
C TYR A 198 -9.36 5.90 -5.83
N ALA A 199 -9.41 5.27 -6.99
CA ALA A 199 -9.40 3.82 -7.10
C ALA A 199 -8.03 3.26 -7.53
N LYS A 200 -7.73 2.04 -7.07
CA LYS A 200 -6.66 1.20 -7.62
C LYS A 200 -7.07 -0.27 -7.64
N THR A 201 -6.52 -1.04 -8.56
CA THR A 201 -6.62 -2.49 -8.46
C THR A 201 -5.80 -3.00 -7.27
N THR A 202 -6.22 -4.10 -6.64
CA THR A 202 -5.38 -4.74 -5.62
C THR A 202 -4.19 -5.48 -6.24
N GLY A 203 -4.22 -5.68 -7.57
CA GLY A 203 -3.31 -6.56 -8.28
C GLY A 203 -3.52 -8.04 -7.94
N SER A 204 -4.63 -8.40 -7.29
CA SER A 204 -4.99 -9.78 -6.92
C SER A 204 -6.41 -10.10 -7.36
N LYS A 205 -7.44 -9.71 -6.60
CA LYS A 205 -8.84 -10.08 -6.88
C LYS A 205 -9.81 -8.90 -6.86
N GLY A 206 -9.43 -7.79 -6.27
CA GLY A 206 -10.33 -6.71 -5.92
C GLY A 206 -9.86 -5.32 -6.34
N VAL A 207 -10.56 -4.34 -5.81
CA VAL A 207 -10.29 -2.90 -5.99
C VAL A 207 -10.24 -2.25 -4.62
N HIS A 208 -9.31 -1.32 -4.42
CA HIS A 208 -9.29 -0.45 -3.24
C HIS A 208 -9.76 0.96 -3.63
N ILE A 209 -10.59 1.57 -2.80
CA ILE A 209 -11.01 2.97 -2.93
C ILE A 209 -10.51 3.74 -1.73
N TYR A 210 -9.83 4.86 -1.97
CA TYR A 210 -9.24 5.72 -0.94
C TYR A 210 -9.83 7.11 -1.00
N VAL A 211 -10.17 7.62 0.17
CA VAL A 211 -10.61 9.02 0.40
C VAL A 211 -9.51 9.72 1.20
N PRO A 212 -8.85 10.77 0.66
CA PRO A 212 -7.91 11.55 1.45
C PRO A 212 -8.66 12.38 2.48
N ILE A 213 -8.28 12.24 3.75
CA ILE A 213 -8.88 12.96 4.87
C ILE A 213 -7.88 13.88 5.55
N VAL A 214 -8.35 14.96 6.14
CA VAL A 214 -7.53 15.77 7.03
C VAL A 214 -7.25 14.97 8.29
N ARG A 215 -5.99 14.98 8.75
CA ARG A 215 -5.60 14.30 9.99
C ARG A 215 -6.20 15.05 11.19
N GLY A 216 -6.94 14.35 11.98
CA GLY A 216 -7.64 14.84 13.17
C GLY A 216 -8.37 13.69 13.84
N PRO A 217 -9.28 13.00 13.13
CA PRO A 217 -9.97 11.82 13.62
C PRO A 217 -9.01 10.66 13.95
N THR A 218 -9.32 9.94 15.04
CA THR A 218 -8.63 8.69 15.38
C THR A 218 -8.95 7.56 14.42
N GLN A 219 -8.11 6.52 14.36
CA GLN A 219 -8.40 5.33 13.54
C GLN A 219 -9.76 4.70 13.87
N LYS A 220 -10.16 4.69 15.16
CA LYS A 220 -11.47 4.20 15.58
C LYS A 220 -12.62 5.03 15.00
N GLN A 221 -12.47 6.35 14.97
CA GLN A 221 -13.48 7.25 14.39
C GLN A 221 -13.59 7.05 12.88
N VAL A 222 -12.45 6.99 12.17
CA VAL A 222 -12.42 6.71 10.72
C VAL A 222 -13.02 5.33 10.43
N TRP A 223 -12.69 4.31 11.21
CA TRP A 223 -13.28 2.98 11.09
C TRP A 223 -14.80 3.01 11.28
N THR A 224 -15.32 3.80 12.24
CA THR A 224 -16.76 3.91 12.49
C THR A 224 -17.47 4.49 11.28
N ILE A 225 -16.97 5.59 10.71
CA ILE A 225 -17.55 6.21 9.50
C ILE A 225 -17.50 5.24 8.31
N ALA A 226 -16.36 4.58 8.08
CA ALA A 226 -16.23 3.60 7.01
C ALA A 226 -17.22 2.44 7.17
N LYS A 227 -17.47 1.99 8.41
CA LYS A 227 -18.45 0.96 8.72
C LYS A 227 -19.88 1.43 8.41
N GLU A 228 -20.25 2.62 8.81
CA GLU A 228 -21.59 3.18 8.55
C GLU A 228 -21.86 3.25 7.04
N ILE A 229 -20.92 3.78 6.25
CA ILE A 229 -21.01 3.83 4.79
C ILE A 229 -21.15 2.41 4.20
N ALA A 230 -20.32 1.45 4.63
CA ALA A 230 -20.37 0.07 4.13
C ALA A 230 -21.70 -0.64 4.45
N LEU A 231 -22.29 -0.36 5.63
CA LEU A 231 -23.58 -0.93 6.02
C LEU A 231 -24.72 -0.35 5.20
N VAL A 232 -24.72 0.96 4.93
CA VAL A 232 -25.71 1.62 4.05
C VAL A 232 -25.61 1.02 2.64
N LEU A 233 -24.42 0.97 2.05
CA LEU A 233 -24.16 0.36 0.74
C LEU A 233 -24.69 -1.08 0.65
N ALA A 234 -24.45 -1.90 1.68
CA ALA A 234 -24.94 -3.28 1.72
C ALA A 234 -26.47 -3.36 1.85
N SER A 235 -27.12 -2.42 2.54
CA SER A 235 -28.58 -2.38 2.66
C SER A 235 -29.27 -1.90 1.38
N GLU A 236 -28.66 -0.99 0.64
CA GLU A 236 -29.18 -0.45 -0.63
C GLU A 236 -28.93 -1.41 -1.81
N ASN A 237 -27.84 -2.21 -1.73
CA ASN A 237 -27.41 -3.15 -2.79
C ASN A 237 -27.33 -4.60 -2.28
N PRO A 238 -28.38 -5.20 -1.68
CA PRO A 238 -28.30 -6.51 -1.03
C PRO A 238 -28.04 -7.65 -2.02
N GLY A 239 -28.30 -7.41 -3.31
CA GLY A 239 -28.02 -8.33 -4.40
C GLY A 239 -26.53 -8.41 -4.78
N LEU A 240 -25.75 -7.37 -4.52
CA LEU A 240 -24.38 -7.19 -5.00
C LEU A 240 -23.37 -7.09 -3.84
N ILE A 241 -23.69 -6.37 -2.77
CA ILE A 241 -22.77 -5.96 -1.72
C ILE A 241 -23.03 -6.69 -0.40
N THR A 242 -21.98 -6.95 0.35
CA THR A 242 -22.04 -7.38 1.75
C THR A 242 -21.02 -6.63 2.60
N ALA A 243 -21.36 -6.33 3.85
CA ALA A 243 -20.47 -5.80 4.87
C ALA A 243 -20.26 -6.81 6.02
N VAL A 244 -20.62 -8.09 5.82
CA VAL A 244 -20.55 -9.13 6.85
C VAL A 244 -19.11 -9.53 7.11
N TYR A 245 -18.60 -9.22 8.32
CA TYR A 245 -17.22 -9.50 8.70
C TYR A 245 -16.89 -11.00 8.78
N LYS A 246 -17.77 -11.81 9.44
CA LYS A 246 -17.53 -13.23 9.64
C LYS A 246 -17.60 -14.00 8.32
N VAL A 247 -16.46 -14.55 7.87
CA VAL A 247 -16.32 -15.27 6.59
C VAL A 247 -17.43 -16.32 6.39
N ALA A 248 -17.69 -17.16 7.41
CA ALA A 248 -18.70 -18.23 7.35
C ALA A 248 -20.16 -17.73 7.18
N LYS A 249 -20.41 -16.42 7.44
CA LYS A 249 -21.74 -15.80 7.29
C LYS A 249 -21.88 -14.95 6.04
N ARG A 250 -20.82 -14.81 5.23
CA ARG A 250 -20.85 -14.00 4.01
C ARG A 250 -21.74 -14.68 2.96
N PRO A 251 -22.73 -13.99 2.40
CA PRO A 251 -23.53 -14.53 1.32
C PRO A 251 -22.68 -14.71 0.06
N LYS A 252 -22.81 -15.85 -0.60
CA LYS A 252 -22.09 -16.16 -1.85
C LYS A 252 -22.50 -15.20 -2.98
N GLY A 253 -21.59 -14.97 -3.92
CA GLY A 253 -21.84 -14.14 -5.11
C GLY A 253 -21.94 -12.65 -4.80
N ARG A 254 -21.48 -12.19 -3.63
CA ARG A 254 -21.46 -10.78 -3.24
C ARG A 254 -20.03 -10.27 -3.21
N VAL A 255 -19.88 -8.95 -3.22
CA VAL A 255 -18.61 -8.27 -2.99
C VAL A 255 -18.61 -7.73 -1.56
N LEU A 256 -17.58 -8.08 -0.81
CA LEU A 256 -17.36 -7.51 0.52
C LEU A 256 -16.83 -6.08 0.37
N VAL A 257 -17.51 -5.12 0.97
CA VAL A 257 -16.96 -3.78 1.24
C VAL A 257 -16.30 -3.85 2.61
N ASP A 258 -15.00 -4.18 2.63
CA ASP A 258 -14.27 -4.39 3.88
C ASP A 258 -13.80 -3.05 4.48
N TYR A 259 -14.61 -2.54 5.40
CA TYR A 259 -14.30 -1.37 6.21
C TYR A 259 -13.31 -1.67 7.34
N ASN A 260 -13.11 -2.96 7.71
CA ASN A 260 -12.25 -3.34 8.84
C ASN A 260 -10.77 -3.10 8.55
N GLN A 261 -10.41 -2.87 7.28
CA GLN A 261 -9.06 -2.46 6.94
C GLN A 261 -8.71 -1.07 7.50
N ASN A 262 -9.69 -0.24 7.92
CA ASN A 262 -9.45 0.99 8.65
C ASN A 262 -9.18 0.78 10.15
N ALA A 263 -9.24 -0.44 10.67
CA ALA A 263 -8.94 -0.72 12.07
C ALA A 263 -7.43 -0.56 12.34
N TRP A 264 -7.10 -0.19 13.58
CA TRP A 264 -5.74 0.01 14.02
C TRP A 264 -4.83 -1.20 13.72
N GLY A 265 -3.65 -0.96 13.18
CA GLY A 265 -2.67 -1.99 12.86
C GLY A 265 -2.94 -2.78 11.58
N ARG A 266 -3.96 -2.42 10.80
CA ARG A 266 -4.23 -3.02 9.50
C ARG A 266 -3.38 -2.37 8.42
N THR A 267 -3.09 -3.15 7.38
CA THR A 267 -2.31 -2.71 6.22
C THR A 267 -2.87 -3.34 4.95
N LEU A 268 -2.75 -2.64 3.85
CA LEU A 268 -3.07 -3.14 2.50
C LEU A 268 -1.85 -3.05 1.59
N ALA A 269 -1.88 -3.78 0.49
CA ALA A 269 -0.87 -3.68 -0.55
C ALA A 269 -0.76 -2.24 -1.04
N SER A 270 0.47 -1.72 -1.06
CA SER A 270 0.78 -0.37 -1.53
C SER A 270 0.37 -0.17 -2.99
N VAL A 271 0.09 1.08 -3.34
CA VAL A 271 0.07 1.51 -4.74
C VAL A 271 1.42 1.17 -5.39
N TYR A 272 1.39 0.76 -6.65
CA TYR A 272 2.57 0.30 -7.42
C TYR A 272 3.30 -0.93 -6.87
N SER A 273 2.78 -1.57 -5.82
CA SER A 273 3.35 -2.83 -5.30
C SER A 273 3.11 -3.99 -6.27
N VAL A 274 4.16 -4.74 -6.57
CA VAL A 274 4.04 -6.02 -7.28
C VAL A 274 3.35 -7.03 -6.38
N ARG A 275 2.53 -7.89 -6.97
CA ARG A 275 1.84 -8.96 -6.25
C ARG A 275 2.42 -10.33 -6.65
N PRO A 276 2.51 -11.26 -5.72
CA PRO A 276 3.08 -12.60 -5.97
C PRO A 276 2.11 -13.51 -6.73
N THR A 277 1.39 -12.96 -7.71
CA THR A 277 0.50 -13.72 -8.58
C THR A 277 1.31 -14.40 -9.68
N PRO A 278 0.79 -15.47 -10.33
CA PRO A 278 1.49 -16.13 -11.43
C PRO A 278 1.89 -15.18 -12.57
N LYS A 279 1.14 -14.09 -12.77
CA LYS A 279 1.37 -13.09 -13.83
C LYS A 279 2.17 -11.87 -13.38
N ALA A 280 2.72 -11.87 -12.16
CA ALA A 280 3.44 -10.73 -11.57
C ALA A 280 2.65 -9.42 -11.72
N THR A 281 1.37 -9.44 -11.35
CA THR A 281 0.47 -8.30 -11.42
C THR A 281 0.89 -7.18 -10.47
N VAL A 282 0.38 -5.99 -10.71
CA VAL A 282 0.72 -4.79 -9.92
C VAL A 282 -0.55 -4.15 -9.38
N SER A 283 -0.50 -3.72 -8.12
CA SER A 283 -1.53 -2.88 -7.51
C SER A 283 -1.40 -1.47 -8.06
N ILE A 284 -2.26 -1.08 -9.01
CA ILE A 284 -2.09 0.11 -9.85
C ILE A 284 -3.28 1.06 -9.76
N PRO A 285 -3.07 2.39 -9.70
CA PRO A 285 -4.14 3.37 -9.84
C PRO A 285 -4.84 3.24 -11.17
N VAL A 286 -6.17 3.38 -11.13
CA VAL A 286 -7.03 3.37 -12.31
C VAL A 286 -7.96 4.57 -12.29
N THR A 287 -8.36 5.04 -13.47
CA THR A 287 -9.39 6.08 -13.58
C THR A 287 -10.77 5.47 -13.43
N TRP A 288 -11.76 6.29 -13.13
CA TRP A 288 -13.14 5.84 -13.06
C TRP A 288 -13.68 5.40 -14.41
N GLU A 289 -13.26 6.05 -15.50
CA GLU A 289 -13.60 5.65 -16.87
C GLU A 289 -13.02 4.26 -17.24
N GLU A 290 -11.85 3.93 -16.72
CA GLU A 290 -11.29 2.58 -16.91
C GLU A 290 -12.14 1.53 -16.18
N ILE A 291 -12.63 1.83 -14.97
CA ILE A 291 -13.54 0.94 -14.22
C ILE A 291 -14.85 0.76 -14.97
N GLU A 292 -15.44 1.85 -15.46
CA GLU A 292 -16.68 1.83 -16.26
C GLU A 292 -16.53 1.02 -17.56
N LYS A 293 -15.35 1.04 -18.19
CA LYS A 293 -15.04 0.28 -19.41
C LYS A 293 -14.73 -1.20 -19.16
N GLY A 294 -14.54 -1.62 -17.91
CA GLY A 294 -14.30 -3.01 -17.57
C GLY A 294 -12.83 -3.44 -17.72
N ILE A 295 -11.94 -2.90 -16.89
CA ILE A 295 -10.54 -3.34 -16.78
C ILE A 295 -10.43 -4.77 -16.24
N ARG A 296 -9.25 -5.39 -16.46
CA ARG A 296 -8.89 -6.69 -15.88
C ARG A 296 -7.65 -6.55 -15.01
N ILE A 297 -7.54 -7.34 -13.95
CA ILE A 297 -6.35 -7.35 -13.07
C ILE A 297 -5.08 -7.66 -13.88
N ASP A 298 -5.19 -8.59 -14.83
CA ASP A 298 -4.07 -9.06 -15.64
C ASP A 298 -3.57 -8.04 -16.68
N ASP A 299 -4.29 -6.95 -16.89
CA ASP A 299 -3.86 -5.86 -17.77
C ASP A 299 -2.66 -5.11 -17.19
N PHE A 300 -2.43 -5.25 -15.87
CA PHE A 300 -1.41 -4.50 -15.13
C PHE A 300 -0.36 -5.42 -14.52
N ARG A 301 0.77 -5.56 -15.21
CA ARG A 301 1.87 -6.45 -14.82
C ARG A 301 3.19 -5.69 -14.72
N LEU A 302 4.12 -6.29 -14.00
CA LEU A 302 5.47 -5.76 -13.79
C LEU A 302 6.16 -5.34 -15.10
N ASP A 303 5.92 -6.04 -16.20
CA ASP A 303 6.54 -5.80 -17.50
C ASP A 303 5.92 -4.61 -18.27
N ASN A 304 4.67 -4.23 -18.00
CA ASN A 304 3.94 -3.25 -18.81
C ASN A 304 3.58 -1.94 -18.09
N VAL A 305 3.39 -1.94 -16.76
CA VAL A 305 2.90 -0.75 -16.01
C VAL A 305 3.82 0.46 -16.09
N ARG A 306 5.13 0.27 -16.33
CA ARG A 306 6.07 1.39 -16.52
C ARG A 306 5.70 2.28 -17.71
N LYS A 307 5.22 1.67 -18.81
CA LYS A 307 4.74 2.41 -19.99
C LYS A 307 3.49 3.24 -19.64
N ARG A 308 2.58 2.64 -18.85
CA ARG A 308 1.39 3.32 -18.35
C ARG A 308 1.75 4.52 -17.47
N ILE A 309 2.63 4.34 -16.49
CA ILE A 309 3.10 5.41 -15.59
C ILE A 309 3.76 6.54 -16.41
N LYS A 310 4.58 6.20 -17.41
CA LYS A 310 5.18 7.21 -18.30
C LYS A 310 4.13 8.02 -19.07
N LYS A 311 3.02 7.40 -19.48
CA LYS A 311 1.94 8.04 -20.24
C LYS A 311 1.02 8.89 -19.34
N LEU A 312 0.62 8.37 -18.19
CA LEU A 312 -0.44 8.95 -17.33
C LEU A 312 0.10 9.66 -16.09
N GLY A 313 1.39 9.46 -15.75
CA GLY A 313 1.95 9.94 -14.49
C GLY A 313 1.40 9.16 -13.29
N ASP A 314 1.52 9.77 -12.11
CA ASP A 314 0.93 9.24 -10.88
C ASP A 314 -0.52 9.72 -10.73
N LEU A 315 -1.47 8.84 -11.04
CA LEU A 315 -2.91 9.11 -10.86
C LEU A 315 -3.31 9.29 -9.38
N TRP A 316 -2.45 8.83 -8.46
CA TRP A 316 -2.66 8.98 -7.02
C TRP A 316 -1.90 10.17 -6.41
N LYS A 317 -1.25 10.99 -7.23
CA LYS A 317 -0.58 12.21 -6.77
C LYS A 317 -1.45 13.09 -5.86
N PRO A 318 -2.78 13.24 -6.07
CA PRO A 318 -3.63 13.99 -5.15
C PRO A 318 -3.69 13.41 -3.74
N LEU A 319 -3.59 12.07 -3.56
CA LEU A 319 -3.55 11.40 -2.26
C LEU A 319 -2.25 11.70 -1.47
N ALA A 320 -1.14 11.92 -2.15
CA ALA A 320 0.12 12.32 -1.52
C ALA A 320 0.16 13.81 -1.17
N SER A 321 -0.82 14.61 -1.65
CA SER A 321 -0.91 16.06 -1.40
C SER A 321 -1.67 16.36 -0.12
N GLU A 322 -1.26 17.41 0.60
CA GLU A 322 -2.05 17.95 1.73
C GLU A 322 -3.24 18.81 1.28
N ARG A 323 -3.35 19.07 -0.02
CA ARG A 323 -4.45 19.86 -0.59
C ARG A 323 -5.65 18.97 -0.89
N LYS A 324 -6.88 19.54 -0.79
CA LYS A 324 -8.14 18.85 -1.13
C LYS A 324 -8.40 17.58 -0.30
N ARG A 325 -7.97 17.56 0.96
CA ARG A 325 -8.35 16.54 1.93
C ARG A 325 -9.71 16.83 2.51
N PHE A 326 -10.51 15.79 2.70
CA PHE A 326 -11.86 15.91 3.22
C PHE A 326 -11.85 16.05 4.75
N GLN A 327 -12.68 16.93 5.29
CA GLN A 327 -12.87 17.12 6.73
C GLN A 327 -13.90 16.12 7.25
N LEU A 328 -13.48 15.17 8.09
CA LEU A 328 -14.39 14.19 8.68
C LEU A 328 -15.05 14.65 9.99
N GLU A 329 -14.49 15.67 10.65
CA GLU A 329 -14.95 16.15 11.95
C GLU A 329 -16.47 16.43 12.01
N PRO A 330 -17.12 17.04 10.98
CA PRO A 330 -18.56 17.28 10.98
C PRO A 330 -19.43 16.01 11.04
N TYR A 331 -18.85 14.86 10.70
CA TYR A 331 -19.53 13.56 10.68
C TYR A 331 -19.21 12.70 11.92
N LEU A 332 -18.37 13.20 12.83
CA LEU A 332 -18.06 12.51 14.09
C LEU A 332 -19.17 12.78 15.11
N LYS A 333 -19.78 11.72 15.60
CA LYS A 333 -20.73 11.76 16.71
C LYS A 333 -20.01 11.60 18.05
#